data_91e8bab291a562d64eaf78972fc4ab30
#
_entry.id   91e8bab291a562d64eaf78972fc4ab30
#
_cell.length_a   1.000
_cell.length_b   1.000
_cell.length_c   1.000
_cell.angle_alpha   90.00
_cell.angle_beta   90.00
_cell.angle_gamma   90.00
#
_symmetry.space_group_name_H-M   'P 1'
#
loop_
_entity.id
_entity.type
_entity.pdbx_description
1 polymer ?
#
loop_
_entity_poly.entity_id
_entity_poly.type
_entity_poly.pdbx_seq_one_letter_code
_entity_poly.pdbx_strand_id
1 'polypeptide(L)'
;MSRLNALIVSALCIVCSTALPVQALELTECELIGDRGIGRIQASCATLMQPLNPERPDDETIEVRVAVIRSLSPEPRPDAFTIINGGPGGSSISLYVQSAPVFEAIRRERDLVIVDQRGTGRSSPLDCPELEDPIEEFDLDLVTAATDRCLAALPHDPRYFTTSIAVQDLDSIRQQLGYEQWNIYGVSYGTRVELHYARRFPDQVRSLIIDGVVPPQLVLGPNAALNGQQ
;
A
#
# COMPACT_ATOMS: atom_id res chain seq x y z
N MET A 1 63.48 -37.01 -24.41
CA MET A 1 63.00 -35.76 -23.84
C MET A 1 61.53 -35.65 -24.24
N SER A 2 60.64 -36.14 -23.37
CA SER A 2 59.17 -36.18 -23.59
C SER A 2 58.54 -35.02 -22.88
N ARG A 3 57.83 -34.16 -23.63
CA ARG A 3 57.03 -33.02 -23.04
C ARG A 3 55.63 -33.52 -22.82
N LEU A 4 55.22 -33.60 -21.56
CA LEU A 4 53.86 -33.87 -21.12
C LEU A 4 53.08 -32.56 -21.17
N ASN A 5 52.11 -32.46 -22.07
CA ASN A 5 51.12 -31.34 -22.09
C ASN A 5 49.98 -31.65 -21.10
N ALA A 6 49.90 -30.91 -20.01
CA ALA A 6 48.76 -30.94 -19.09
C ALA A 6 47.62 -30.06 -19.63
N LEU A 7 46.52 -30.68 -20.03
CA LEU A 7 45.27 -30.02 -20.36
C LEU A 7 44.54 -29.67 -19.05
N ILE A 8 44.47 -28.36 -18.74
CA ILE A 8 43.61 -27.85 -17.64
C ILE A 8 42.18 -27.70 -18.19
N VAL A 9 41.30 -28.60 -17.77
CA VAL A 9 39.87 -28.49 -18.04
C VAL A 9 39.27 -27.62 -16.96
N SER A 10 38.99 -26.36 -17.28
CA SER A 10 38.22 -25.45 -16.40
C SER A 10 36.75 -25.85 -16.43
N ALA A 11 36.27 -26.45 -15.36
CA ALA A 11 34.83 -26.69 -15.15
C ALA A 11 34.12 -25.37 -14.79
N LEU A 12 33.37 -24.84 -15.74
CA LEU A 12 32.51 -23.67 -15.54
C LEU A 12 31.25 -24.14 -14.79
N CYS A 13 31.19 -23.92 -13.45
CA CYS A 13 29.98 -24.14 -12.69
C CYS A 13 28.98 -23.04 -13.06
N ILE A 14 27.99 -23.35 -13.89
CA ILE A 14 26.80 -22.52 -14.10
C ILE A 14 25.92 -22.68 -12.87
N VAL A 15 25.96 -21.69 -11.98
CA VAL A 15 25.00 -21.57 -10.87
C VAL A 15 23.68 -21.16 -11.50
N CYS A 16 22.79 -22.11 -11.74
CA CYS A 16 21.44 -21.86 -12.18
C CYS A 16 20.66 -21.36 -10.95
N SER A 17 20.56 -20.03 -10.78
CA SER A 17 19.67 -19.43 -9.79
C SER A 17 18.23 -19.71 -10.22
N THR A 18 17.62 -20.73 -9.63
CA THR A 18 16.17 -20.96 -9.76
C THR A 18 15.45 -19.87 -8.96
N ALA A 19 15.05 -18.79 -9.63
CA ALA A 19 14.07 -17.88 -9.07
C ALA A 19 12.77 -18.68 -8.86
N LEU A 20 12.32 -18.78 -7.62
CA LEU A 20 11.02 -19.36 -7.33
C LEU A 20 9.97 -18.53 -8.07
N PRO A 21 9.01 -19.15 -8.74
CA PRO A 21 7.96 -18.40 -9.42
C PRO A 21 7.19 -17.60 -8.36
N VAL A 22 7.12 -16.28 -8.51
CA VAL A 22 6.19 -15.44 -7.76
C VAL A 22 4.79 -15.95 -8.11
N GLN A 23 4.08 -16.46 -7.12
CA GLN A 23 2.74 -16.96 -7.33
C GLN A 23 1.86 -15.78 -7.72
N ALA A 24 1.28 -15.84 -8.93
CA ALA A 24 0.39 -14.80 -9.43
C ALA A 24 -0.82 -14.68 -8.50
N LEU A 25 -1.19 -13.45 -8.19
CA LEU A 25 -2.32 -13.16 -7.32
C LEU A 25 -3.64 -13.58 -7.99
N GLU A 26 -4.41 -14.42 -7.33
CA GLU A 26 -5.73 -14.83 -7.81
C GLU A 26 -6.75 -13.72 -7.54
N LEU A 27 -7.27 -13.14 -8.62
CA LEU A 27 -8.28 -12.10 -8.58
C LEU A 27 -9.67 -12.68 -8.80
N THR A 28 -10.65 -12.32 -7.97
CA THR A 28 -12.05 -12.70 -8.08
C THR A 28 -12.93 -11.49 -8.35
N GLU A 29 -14.02 -11.66 -9.11
CA GLU A 29 -14.98 -10.58 -9.32
C GLU A 29 -15.55 -10.08 -8.00
N CYS A 30 -15.66 -8.76 -7.87
CA CYS A 30 -16.15 -8.13 -6.67
C CYS A 30 -16.85 -6.80 -6.96
N GLU A 31 -17.63 -6.33 -6.00
CA GLU A 31 -18.22 -5.00 -6.02
C GLU A 31 -17.55 -4.16 -4.94
N LEU A 32 -16.99 -3.01 -5.34
CA LEU A 32 -16.52 -2.00 -4.42
C LEU A 32 -17.68 -1.12 -4.02
N ILE A 33 -17.84 -0.89 -2.71
CA ILE A 33 -18.88 -0.07 -2.14
C ILE A 33 -18.20 1.05 -1.35
N GLY A 34 -18.57 2.30 -1.65
CA GLY A 34 -18.08 3.45 -0.92
C GLY A 34 -18.65 3.56 0.49
N ASP A 35 -18.09 4.48 1.27
CA ASP A 35 -18.55 4.74 2.63
C ASP A 35 -20.06 5.02 2.67
N ARG A 36 -20.70 4.56 3.72
CA ARG A 36 -22.17 4.65 3.89
C ARG A 36 -22.99 4.02 2.75
N GLY A 37 -22.38 3.10 1.97
CA GLY A 37 -23.05 2.43 0.85
C GLY A 37 -23.27 3.30 -0.40
N ILE A 38 -22.59 4.44 -0.50
CA ILE A 38 -22.71 5.36 -1.62
C ILE A 38 -21.66 5.00 -2.69
N GLY A 39 -22.15 4.80 -3.93
CA GLY A 39 -21.31 4.38 -5.06
C GLY A 39 -21.04 2.89 -5.08
N ARG A 40 -21.03 2.32 -6.30
CA ARG A 40 -20.75 0.90 -6.56
C ARG A 40 -19.95 0.77 -7.84
N ILE A 41 -18.88 0.02 -7.80
CA ILE A 41 -17.96 -0.18 -8.92
C ILE A 41 -17.61 -1.66 -9.02
N GLN A 42 -17.76 -2.25 -10.22
CA GLN A 42 -17.29 -3.59 -10.50
C GLN A 42 -15.76 -3.59 -10.63
N ALA A 43 -15.14 -4.55 -9.99
CA ALA A 43 -13.70 -4.74 -9.96
C ALA A 43 -13.32 -6.21 -9.85
N SER A 44 -12.02 -6.50 -9.90
CA SER A 44 -11.47 -7.78 -9.50
C SER A 44 -10.67 -7.59 -8.22
N CYS A 45 -10.99 -8.35 -7.20
CA CYS A 45 -10.39 -8.17 -5.87
C CYS A 45 -9.55 -9.38 -5.44
N ALA A 46 -8.58 -9.10 -4.58
CA ALA A 46 -7.88 -10.10 -3.80
C ALA A 46 -7.63 -9.61 -2.38
N THR A 47 -7.34 -10.55 -1.50
CA THR A 47 -6.77 -10.30 -0.18
C THR A 47 -5.41 -11.00 -0.13
N LEU A 48 -4.36 -10.22 0.10
CA LEU A 48 -3.01 -10.77 0.24
C LEU A 48 -2.69 -10.91 1.71
N MET A 49 -2.05 -12.03 2.04
CA MET A 49 -1.42 -12.21 3.33
C MET A 49 -0.03 -11.57 3.26
N GLN A 50 0.21 -10.57 4.10
CA GLN A 50 1.49 -9.88 4.22
C GLN A 50 2.08 -10.11 5.62
N PRO A 51 3.39 -10.28 5.76
CA PRO A 51 4.00 -10.36 7.08
C PRO A 51 3.65 -9.12 7.93
N LEU A 52 3.21 -9.33 9.17
CA LEU A 52 3.08 -8.22 10.12
C LEU A 52 4.45 -7.57 10.31
N ASN A 53 5.46 -8.37 10.61
CA ASN A 53 6.86 -7.93 10.68
C ASN A 53 7.66 -8.50 9.50
N PRO A 54 8.10 -7.66 8.52
CA PRO A 54 8.87 -8.14 7.37
C PRO A 54 10.22 -8.78 7.73
N GLU A 55 10.77 -8.53 8.93
CA GLU A 55 12.00 -9.15 9.40
C GLU A 55 11.78 -10.60 9.90
N ARG A 56 10.52 -10.95 10.17
CA ARG A 56 10.09 -12.29 10.60
C ARG A 56 8.86 -12.74 9.81
N PRO A 57 9.03 -13.02 8.50
CA PRO A 57 7.89 -13.22 7.60
C PRO A 57 7.06 -14.47 7.88
N ASP A 58 7.60 -15.42 8.61
CA ASP A 58 6.94 -16.69 8.95
C ASP A 58 6.15 -16.65 10.28
N ASP A 59 6.23 -15.52 11.03
CA ASP A 59 5.55 -15.42 12.34
C ASP A 59 4.05 -15.11 12.14
N GLU A 60 3.71 -13.84 12.12
CA GLU A 60 2.33 -13.34 12.04
C GLU A 60 2.09 -12.65 10.71
N THR A 61 0.93 -12.86 10.13
CA THR A 61 0.51 -12.20 8.89
C THR A 61 -0.76 -11.38 9.08
N ILE A 62 -0.90 -10.37 8.24
CA ILE A 62 -2.08 -9.52 8.15
C ILE A 62 -2.68 -9.59 6.75
N GLU A 63 -3.96 -9.27 6.66
CA GLU A 63 -4.66 -9.15 5.39
C GLU A 63 -4.46 -7.76 4.77
N VAL A 64 -4.12 -7.70 3.49
CA VAL A 64 -4.09 -6.47 2.68
C VAL A 64 -5.04 -6.61 1.50
N ARG A 65 -6.04 -5.74 1.45
CA ARG A 65 -7.09 -5.74 0.42
C ARG A 65 -6.63 -4.99 -0.82
N VAL A 66 -6.82 -5.62 -1.99
CA VAL A 66 -6.50 -5.05 -3.30
C VAL A 66 -7.73 -5.13 -4.20
N ALA A 67 -7.95 -4.08 -4.97
CA ALA A 67 -8.94 -4.03 -6.03
C ALA A 67 -8.29 -3.60 -7.34
N VAL A 68 -8.58 -4.32 -8.42
CA VAL A 68 -8.11 -4.04 -9.78
C VAL A 68 -9.31 -3.66 -10.63
N ILE A 69 -9.32 -2.44 -11.14
CA ILE A 69 -10.30 -1.95 -12.09
C ILE A 69 -9.62 -1.95 -13.46
N ARG A 70 -10.05 -2.87 -14.31
CA ARG A 70 -9.43 -3.08 -15.62
C ARG A 70 -9.58 -1.86 -16.51
N SER A 71 -8.52 -1.61 -17.30
CA SER A 71 -8.52 -0.65 -18.39
C SER A 71 -9.69 -0.89 -19.35
N LEU A 72 -10.12 0.18 -20.01
CA LEU A 72 -11.07 0.09 -21.13
C LEU A 72 -10.38 -0.25 -22.46
N SER A 73 -9.05 -0.16 -22.50
CA SER A 73 -8.25 -0.54 -23.67
C SER A 73 -8.15 -2.07 -23.77
N PRO A 74 -8.31 -2.65 -24.97
CA PRO A 74 -7.98 -4.07 -25.19
C PRO A 74 -6.47 -4.35 -25.08
N GLU A 75 -5.63 -3.32 -25.20
CA GLU A 75 -4.19 -3.36 -25.05
C GLU A 75 -3.76 -2.32 -24.01
N PRO A 76 -3.93 -2.60 -22.72
CA PRO A 76 -3.57 -1.67 -21.68
C PRO A 76 -2.06 -1.44 -21.62
N ARG A 77 -1.65 -0.28 -21.14
CA ARG A 77 -0.23 0.00 -20.88
C ARG A 77 0.31 -0.92 -19.79
N PRO A 78 1.61 -1.27 -19.82
CA PRO A 78 2.22 -2.21 -18.87
C PRO A 78 2.38 -1.64 -17.46
N ASP A 79 2.21 -0.33 -17.29
CA ASP A 79 2.27 0.40 -16.03
C ASP A 79 0.86 0.63 -15.48
N ALA A 80 0.63 0.34 -14.22
CA ALA A 80 -0.66 0.58 -13.58
C ALA A 80 -0.70 1.94 -12.87
N PHE A 81 -1.91 2.38 -12.54
CA PHE A 81 -2.13 3.58 -11.73
C PHE A 81 -2.69 3.20 -10.37
N THR A 82 -2.15 3.77 -9.30
CA THR A 82 -2.61 3.55 -7.93
C THR A 82 -2.93 4.86 -7.22
N ILE A 83 -3.84 4.78 -6.27
CA ILE A 83 -4.31 5.92 -5.47
C ILE A 83 -4.00 5.62 -4.01
N ILE A 84 -3.41 6.59 -3.31
CA ILE A 84 -3.10 6.48 -1.89
C ILE A 84 -3.83 7.59 -1.14
N ASN A 85 -4.77 7.19 -0.30
CA ASN A 85 -5.56 8.13 0.51
C ASN A 85 -4.74 8.74 1.65
N GLY A 86 -5.29 9.80 2.20
CA GLY A 86 -4.75 10.55 3.34
C GLY A 86 -5.26 10.09 4.71
N GLY A 87 -5.26 11.00 5.61
CA GLY A 87 -5.58 10.83 7.02
C GLY A 87 -4.32 11.08 7.88
N PRO A 88 -3.55 10.08 8.34
CA PRO A 88 -3.56 8.63 8.01
C PRO A 88 -4.85 7.90 8.40
N GLY A 89 -5.08 6.72 7.81
CA GLY A 89 -6.20 5.84 8.15
C GLY A 89 -7.32 5.79 7.10
N GLY A 90 -7.32 6.68 6.10
CA GLY A 90 -8.35 6.68 5.05
C GLY A 90 -8.23 5.50 4.08
N SER A 91 -9.37 4.84 3.78
CA SER A 91 -9.44 3.80 2.76
C SER A 91 -9.24 4.39 1.37
N SER A 92 -8.26 3.86 0.62
CA SER A 92 -8.04 4.24 -0.78
C SER A 92 -9.16 3.71 -1.69
N ILE A 93 -9.73 2.55 -1.36
CA ILE A 93 -10.86 1.98 -2.09
C ILE A 93 -12.08 2.88 -1.96
N SER A 94 -12.41 3.35 -0.75
CA SER A 94 -13.51 4.29 -0.54
C SER A 94 -13.29 5.62 -1.26
N LEU A 95 -12.07 6.17 -1.23
CA LEU A 95 -11.74 7.38 -1.97
C LEU A 95 -11.96 7.19 -3.47
N TYR A 96 -11.48 6.08 -4.03
CA TYR A 96 -11.68 5.78 -5.44
C TYR A 96 -13.16 5.67 -5.81
N VAL A 97 -13.96 4.94 -5.04
CA VAL A 97 -15.41 4.79 -5.33
C VAL A 97 -16.12 6.15 -5.36
N GLN A 98 -15.76 7.07 -4.47
CA GLN A 98 -16.34 8.41 -4.42
C GLN A 98 -15.86 9.34 -5.56
N SER A 99 -14.65 9.10 -6.07
CA SER A 99 -14.00 9.97 -7.05
C SER A 99 -13.75 9.31 -8.42
N ALA A 100 -14.28 8.13 -8.68
CA ALA A 100 -14.02 7.35 -9.88
C ALA A 100 -14.11 8.11 -11.22
N PRO A 101 -15.08 9.04 -11.41
CA PRO A 101 -15.15 9.82 -12.66
C PRO A 101 -13.88 10.66 -12.93
N VAL A 102 -13.15 11.08 -11.89
CA VAL A 102 -11.91 11.85 -12.04
C VAL A 102 -10.82 11.04 -12.74
N PHE A 103 -10.82 9.72 -12.52
CA PHE A 103 -9.80 8.80 -13.01
C PHE A 103 -10.18 8.08 -14.32
N GLU A 104 -11.35 8.40 -14.89
CA GLU A 104 -11.86 7.74 -16.10
C GLU A 104 -10.91 7.92 -17.31
N ALA A 105 -10.29 9.09 -17.44
CA ALA A 105 -9.31 9.34 -18.50
C ALA A 105 -8.08 8.43 -18.41
N ILE A 106 -7.63 8.12 -17.18
CA ILE A 106 -6.50 7.21 -16.91
C ILE A 106 -6.90 5.77 -17.20
N ARG A 107 -8.11 5.37 -16.78
CA ARG A 107 -8.66 4.04 -17.01
C ARG A 107 -8.81 3.68 -18.49
N ARG A 108 -8.90 4.67 -19.39
CA ARG A 108 -8.95 4.39 -20.83
C ARG A 108 -7.71 3.67 -21.35
N GLU A 109 -6.56 3.81 -20.69
CA GLU A 109 -5.29 3.24 -21.14
C GLU A 109 -4.59 2.32 -20.13
N ARG A 110 -4.93 2.41 -18.85
CA ARG A 110 -4.24 1.70 -17.75
C ARG A 110 -5.20 1.05 -16.79
N ASP A 111 -4.77 -0.06 -16.22
CA ASP A 111 -5.42 -0.63 -15.05
C ASP A 111 -5.27 0.32 -13.86
N LEU A 112 -6.34 0.44 -13.07
CA LEU A 112 -6.30 1.08 -11.76
C LEU A 112 -6.20 0.00 -10.70
N VAL A 113 -5.16 0.06 -9.87
CA VAL A 113 -4.95 -0.88 -8.76
C VAL A 113 -5.05 -0.11 -7.46
N ILE A 114 -6.10 -0.34 -6.71
CA ILE A 114 -6.37 0.38 -5.48
C ILE A 114 -6.10 -0.55 -4.30
N VAL A 115 -5.26 -0.09 -3.39
CA VAL A 115 -4.83 -0.85 -2.21
C VAL A 115 -5.25 -0.09 -0.97
N ASP A 116 -6.05 -0.72 -0.12
CA ASP A 116 -6.16 -0.24 1.25
C ASP A 116 -4.84 -0.57 1.97
N GLN A 117 -4.14 0.43 2.46
CA GLN A 117 -2.90 0.21 3.20
C GLN A 117 -3.18 -0.61 4.47
N ARG A 118 -2.16 -1.32 4.97
CA ARG A 118 -2.27 -1.99 6.29
C ARG A 118 -2.84 -1.05 7.34
N GLY A 119 -3.79 -1.51 8.13
CA GLY A 119 -4.47 -0.72 9.16
C GLY A 119 -5.62 0.15 8.66
N THR A 120 -5.98 0.10 7.36
CA THR A 120 -7.03 0.95 6.80
C THR A 120 -8.09 0.13 6.04
N GLY A 121 -9.30 0.65 5.97
CA GLY A 121 -10.39 0.04 5.20
C GLY A 121 -10.64 -1.41 5.59
N ARG A 122 -10.36 -2.35 4.66
CA ARG A 122 -10.47 -3.79 4.92
C ARG A 122 -9.12 -4.51 5.03
N SER A 123 -8.05 -3.76 5.25
CA SER A 123 -6.68 -4.27 5.37
C SER A 123 -6.24 -4.31 6.83
N SER A 124 -6.75 -5.30 7.58
CA SER A 124 -6.50 -5.47 9.02
C SER A 124 -6.61 -4.14 9.76
N PRO A 125 -7.82 -3.54 9.82
CA PRO A 125 -8.01 -2.20 10.35
C PRO A 125 -7.59 -2.10 11.82
N LEU A 126 -7.03 -0.94 12.19
CA LEU A 126 -6.73 -0.57 13.57
C LEU A 126 -7.91 0.26 14.12
N ASP A 127 -9.04 -0.37 14.29
CA ASP A 127 -10.27 0.31 14.73
C ASP A 127 -10.31 0.46 16.25
N CYS A 128 -10.60 1.67 16.70
CA CYS A 128 -10.79 2.02 18.10
C CYS A 128 -12.13 2.72 18.29
N PRO A 129 -13.25 1.98 18.31
CA PRO A 129 -14.58 2.58 18.39
C PRO A 129 -14.76 3.55 19.56
N GLU A 130 -14.08 3.30 20.69
CA GLU A 130 -14.13 4.16 21.88
C GLU A 130 -13.55 5.57 21.66
N LEU A 131 -12.77 5.77 20.57
CA LEU A 131 -12.19 7.07 20.22
C LEU A 131 -12.96 7.80 19.10
N GLU A 132 -14.00 7.19 18.56
CA GLU A 132 -14.83 7.78 17.49
C GLU A 132 -15.91 8.73 18.04
N ASP A 133 -16.28 8.59 19.31
CA ASP A 133 -17.27 9.47 19.93
C ASP A 133 -16.70 10.89 20.10
N PRO A 134 -17.51 11.94 19.82
CA PRO A 134 -17.09 13.31 20.04
C PRO A 134 -16.72 13.52 21.52
N ILE A 135 -15.50 13.95 21.78
CA ILE A 135 -15.09 14.36 23.12
C ILE A 135 -15.70 15.73 23.37
N GLU A 136 -16.81 15.79 24.13
CA GLU A 136 -17.51 17.03 24.44
C GLU A 136 -16.65 17.99 25.26
N GLU A 137 -15.78 17.46 26.12
CA GLU A 137 -14.80 18.21 26.88
C GLU A 137 -13.44 17.48 26.81
N PHE A 138 -12.40 18.19 26.40
CA PHE A 138 -11.05 17.62 26.28
C PHE A 138 -10.47 17.33 27.67
N ASP A 139 -10.55 16.08 28.09
CA ASP A 139 -9.93 15.55 29.30
C ASP A 139 -8.78 14.61 28.92
N LEU A 140 -7.55 14.99 29.24
CA LEU A 140 -6.37 14.23 28.88
C LEU A 140 -6.32 12.84 29.56
N ASP A 141 -6.83 12.73 30.78
CA ASP A 141 -6.84 11.45 31.52
C ASP A 141 -7.84 10.47 30.87
N LEU A 142 -9.01 10.97 30.44
CA LEU A 142 -9.99 10.16 29.70
C LEU A 142 -9.45 9.72 28.34
N VAL A 143 -8.82 10.61 27.60
CA VAL A 143 -8.19 10.29 26.30
C VAL A 143 -7.08 9.25 26.48
N THR A 144 -6.24 9.43 27.49
CA THR A 144 -5.15 8.46 27.79
C THR A 144 -5.71 7.09 28.12
N ALA A 145 -6.70 7.04 29.03
CA ALA A 145 -7.33 5.76 29.41
C ALA A 145 -8.04 5.08 28.23
N ALA A 146 -8.71 5.83 27.36
CA ALA A 146 -9.34 5.30 26.14
C ALA A 146 -8.27 4.77 25.16
N THR A 147 -7.18 5.50 24.99
CA THR A 147 -6.04 5.06 24.16
C THR A 147 -5.42 3.78 24.67
N ASP A 148 -5.19 3.65 25.97
CA ASP A 148 -4.62 2.44 26.58
C ASP A 148 -5.55 1.23 26.39
N ARG A 149 -6.87 1.41 26.55
CA ARG A 149 -7.85 0.36 26.28
C ARG A 149 -7.86 -0.03 24.81
N CYS A 150 -7.83 0.96 23.90
CA CYS A 150 -7.73 0.71 22.46
C CYS A 150 -6.49 -0.12 22.15
N LEU A 151 -5.31 0.32 22.57
CA LEU A 151 -4.05 -0.40 22.31
C LEU A 151 -4.08 -1.83 22.84
N ALA A 152 -4.69 -2.07 23.99
CA ALA A 152 -4.83 -3.40 24.57
C ALA A 152 -5.82 -4.30 23.80
N ALA A 153 -6.77 -3.73 23.08
CA ALA A 153 -7.79 -4.42 22.31
C ALA A 153 -7.41 -4.69 20.85
N LEU A 154 -6.36 -4.03 20.32
CA LEU A 154 -5.93 -4.24 18.95
C LEU A 154 -5.52 -5.69 18.70
N PRO A 155 -5.95 -6.28 17.56
CA PRO A 155 -5.63 -7.67 17.23
C PRO A 155 -4.16 -7.88 16.87
N HIS A 156 -3.46 -6.83 16.46
CA HIS A 156 -2.07 -6.84 15.98
C HIS A 156 -1.24 -5.76 16.67
N ASP A 157 0.07 -5.95 16.71
CA ASP A 157 1.01 -4.95 17.24
C ASP A 157 1.07 -3.70 16.32
N PRO A 158 0.57 -2.54 16.78
CA PRO A 158 0.47 -1.33 15.94
C PRO A 158 1.83 -0.77 15.51
N ARG A 159 2.93 -1.18 16.15
CA ARG A 159 4.30 -0.74 15.78
C ARG A 159 4.69 -1.16 14.37
N TYR A 160 4.02 -2.15 13.78
CA TYR A 160 4.27 -2.61 12.42
C TYR A 160 3.36 -1.95 11.36
N PHE A 161 2.47 -1.05 11.77
CA PHE A 161 1.60 -0.31 10.84
C PHE A 161 2.24 1.04 10.47
N THR A 162 3.44 0.99 9.92
CA THR A 162 4.22 2.16 9.55
C THR A 162 4.26 2.38 8.05
N THR A 163 4.50 3.63 7.61
CA THR A 163 4.71 3.97 6.20
C THR A 163 5.82 3.12 5.57
N SER A 164 6.90 2.85 6.31
CA SER A 164 8.04 2.08 5.82
C SER A 164 7.70 0.63 5.48
N ILE A 165 6.74 0.04 6.19
CA ILE A 165 6.28 -1.32 5.91
C ILE A 165 5.16 -1.28 4.86
N ALA A 166 4.25 -0.32 4.92
CA ALA A 166 3.17 -0.17 3.94
C ALA A 166 3.69 -0.02 2.49
N VAL A 167 4.82 0.67 2.28
CA VAL A 167 5.43 0.76 0.93
C VAL A 167 6.04 -0.56 0.46
N GLN A 168 6.43 -1.45 1.38
CA GLN A 168 6.87 -2.81 1.02
C GLN A 168 5.68 -3.67 0.58
N ASP A 169 4.54 -3.56 1.27
CA ASP A 169 3.30 -4.22 0.83
C ASP A 169 2.91 -3.77 -0.56
N LEU A 170 2.94 -2.46 -0.82
CA LEU A 170 2.58 -1.90 -2.12
C LEU A 170 3.50 -2.41 -3.24
N ASP A 171 4.80 -2.56 -2.98
CA ASP A 171 5.73 -3.13 -3.96
C ASP A 171 5.53 -4.64 -4.15
N SER A 172 5.27 -5.37 -3.08
CA SER A 172 4.92 -6.80 -3.15
C SER A 172 3.67 -7.03 -4.02
N ILE A 173 2.65 -6.20 -3.86
CA ILE A 173 1.43 -6.24 -4.67
C ILE A 173 1.73 -5.95 -6.13
N ARG A 174 2.53 -4.93 -6.43
CA ARG A 174 2.95 -4.61 -7.80
C ARG A 174 3.58 -5.82 -8.47
N GLN A 175 4.53 -6.47 -7.78
CA GLN A 175 5.24 -7.64 -8.30
C GLN A 175 4.31 -8.82 -8.54
N GLN A 176 3.41 -9.14 -7.59
CA GLN A 176 2.47 -10.25 -7.71
C GLN A 176 1.43 -10.03 -8.81
N LEU A 177 1.08 -8.77 -9.12
CA LEU A 177 0.20 -8.41 -10.23
C LEU A 177 0.95 -8.28 -11.56
N GLY A 178 2.28 -8.33 -11.57
CA GLY A 178 3.13 -8.32 -12.76
C GLY A 178 3.32 -6.94 -13.40
N TYR A 179 3.04 -5.85 -12.69
CA TYR A 179 3.31 -4.50 -13.21
C TYR A 179 4.77 -4.12 -13.01
N GLU A 180 5.38 -3.53 -14.06
CA GLU A 180 6.77 -3.06 -13.98
C GLU A 180 6.90 -1.80 -13.13
N GLN A 181 5.96 -0.87 -13.28
CA GLN A 181 5.99 0.44 -12.64
C GLN A 181 4.61 0.91 -12.19
N TRP A 182 4.61 1.79 -11.19
CA TRP A 182 3.45 2.54 -10.75
C TRP A 182 3.41 3.97 -11.32
N ASN A 183 2.21 4.44 -11.64
CA ASN A 183 1.85 5.85 -11.57
C ASN A 183 1.09 6.04 -10.26
N ILE A 184 1.57 6.89 -9.38
CA ILE A 184 1.01 7.03 -8.04
C ILE A 184 0.36 8.41 -7.89
N TYR A 185 -0.88 8.45 -7.43
CA TYR A 185 -1.55 9.65 -6.95
C TYR A 185 -1.68 9.55 -5.44
N GLY A 186 -1.01 10.42 -4.72
CA GLY A 186 -1.12 10.55 -3.28
C GLY A 186 -1.84 11.84 -2.88
N VAL A 187 -2.79 11.73 -1.94
CA VAL A 187 -3.47 12.90 -1.38
C VAL A 187 -3.18 13.04 0.10
N SER A 188 -2.86 14.27 0.56
CA SER A 188 -2.58 14.56 1.98
C SER A 188 -1.48 13.65 2.54
N TYR A 189 -1.73 12.85 3.59
CA TYR A 189 -0.78 11.85 4.10
C TYR A 189 -0.32 10.87 3.00
N GLY A 190 -1.15 10.55 2.02
CA GLY A 190 -0.78 9.71 0.87
C GLY A 190 0.43 10.24 0.10
N THR A 191 0.65 11.57 0.09
CA THR A 191 1.84 12.17 -0.53
C THR A 191 3.14 11.79 0.19
N ARG A 192 3.09 11.61 1.50
CA ARG A 192 4.23 11.10 2.28
C ARG A 192 4.53 9.64 1.91
N VAL A 193 3.49 8.83 1.73
CA VAL A 193 3.64 7.42 1.36
C VAL A 193 4.26 7.29 -0.03
N GLU A 194 3.76 8.02 -1.03
CA GLU A 194 4.31 7.95 -2.40
C GLU A 194 5.75 8.47 -2.48
N LEU A 195 6.10 9.55 -1.75
CA LEU A 195 7.47 10.04 -1.65
C LEU A 195 8.39 9.03 -0.98
N HIS A 196 7.89 8.31 0.03
CA HIS A 196 8.64 7.24 0.69
C HIS A 196 8.83 6.04 -0.26
N TYR A 197 7.79 5.68 -1.01
CA TYR A 197 7.85 4.62 -2.02
C TYR A 197 8.88 4.97 -3.10
N ALA A 198 8.80 6.17 -3.68
CA ALA A 198 9.73 6.62 -4.72
C ALA A 198 11.20 6.65 -4.26
N ARG A 199 11.45 6.98 -2.99
CA ARG A 199 12.81 6.94 -2.44
C ARG A 199 13.33 5.51 -2.26
N ARG A 200 12.45 4.57 -1.91
CA ARG A 200 12.82 3.17 -1.66
C ARG A 200 12.89 2.34 -2.94
N PHE A 201 12.01 2.63 -3.89
CA PHE A 201 11.83 1.89 -5.13
C PHE A 201 11.81 2.84 -6.36
N PRO A 202 12.89 3.60 -6.61
CA PRO A 202 12.88 4.65 -7.64
C PRO A 202 12.64 4.11 -9.06
N ASP A 203 13.14 2.93 -9.37
CA ASP A 203 13.00 2.31 -10.70
C ASP A 203 11.57 1.78 -10.95
N GLN A 204 10.77 1.61 -9.92
CA GLN A 204 9.39 1.13 -9.97
C GLN A 204 8.35 2.26 -10.06
N VAL A 205 8.82 3.51 -10.11
CA VAL A 205 7.95 4.69 -10.25
C VAL A 205 8.08 5.28 -11.63
N ARG A 206 6.97 5.34 -12.37
CA ARG A 206 6.89 6.04 -13.65
C ARG A 206 6.52 7.51 -13.46
N SER A 207 5.53 7.80 -12.61
CA SER A 207 5.10 9.18 -12.32
C SER A 207 4.48 9.30 -10.92
N LEU A 208 4.56 10.50 -10.36
CA LEU A 208 3.91 10.89 -9.09
C LEU A 208 3.00 12.09 -9.32
N ILE A 209 1.85 12.08 -8.66
CA ILE A 209 0.93 13.21 -8.59
C ILE A 209 0.67 13.48 -7.11
N ILE A 210 1.22 14.58 -6.62
CA ILE A 210 1.29 14.95 -5.19
C ILE A 210 0.23 16.01 -4.91
N ASP A 211 -0.83 15.64 -4.21
CA ASP A 211 -1.96 16.53 -3.90
C ASP A 211 -2.05 16.82 -2.40
N GLY A 212 -1.91 18.09 -1.98
CA GLY A 212 -1.90 18.47 -0.58
C GLY A 212 -0.68 17.95 0.18
N VAL A 213 0.52 18.37 -0.22
CA VAL A 213 1.82 17.81 0.16
C VAL A 213 2.04 17.78 1.68
N VAL A 214 2.31 16.59 2.22
CA VAL A 214 2.78 16.36 3.58
C VAL A 214 4.23 15.87 3.52
N PRO A 215 5.22 16.77 3.63
CA PRO A 215 6.62 16.41 3.48
C PRO A 215 7.08 15.46 4.61
N PRO A 216 8.07 14.59 4.35
CA PRO A 216 8.57 13.64 5.35
C PRO A 216 9.07 14.28 6.64
N GLN A 217 9.54 15.54 6.58
CA GLN A 217 10.05 16.30 7.73
C GLN A 217 8.95 16.85 8.64
N LEU A 218 7.70 16.92 8.14
CA LEU A 218 6.58 17.40 8.94
C LEU A 218 6.24 16.37 10.02
N VAL A 219 6.29 16.75 11.28
CA VAL A 219 5.83 15.93 12.39
C VAL A 219 4.33 16.15 12.55
N LEU A 220 3.54 15.15 12.24
CA LEU A 220 2.08 15.21 12.42
C LEU A 220 1.75 15.22 13.91
N GLY A 221 0.75 15.99 14.30
CA GLY A 221 0.34 16.18 15.70
C GLY A 221 1.00 17.41 16.31
N PRO A 222 2.23 17.37 16.84
CA PRO A 222 2.85 18.54 17.48
C PRO A 222 2.92 19.79 16.60
N ASN A 223 3.09 19.63 15.29
CA ASN A 223 3.14 20.75 14.35
C ASN A 223 1.77 21.25 13.90
N ALA A 224 0.68 20.56 14.22
CA ALA A 224 -0.67 20.99 13.84
C ALA A 224 -1.02 22.34 14.50
N ALA A 225 -0.62 22.56 15.75
CA ALA A 225 -0.83 23.81 16.46
C ALA A 225 -0.02 24.98 15.87
N LEU A 226 1.16 24.71 15.32
CA LEU A 226 2.02 25.72 14.68
C LEU A 226 1.50 26.11 13.28
N ASN A 227 0.96 25.15 12.54
CA ASN A 227 0.43 25.39 11.19
C ASN A 227 -0.93 26.11 11.19
N GLY A 228 -1.69 26.04 12.28
CA GLY A 228 -2.95 26.78 12.44
C GLY A 228 -2.79 28.27 12.75
N GLN A 229 -1.55 28.76 12.91
CA GLN A 229 -1.24 30.17 13.21
C GLN A 229 -0.73 30.95 11.98
N GLN A 230 -0.65 30.34 10.81
CA GLN A 230 -0.32 30.96 9.51
C GLN A 230 -1.58 31.13 8.65
#